data_93630555fd7c242431cc5f237846e4f3
#
_entry.id   93630555fd7c242431cc5f237846e4f3
#
_cell.length_a   1.000
_cell.length_b   1.000
_cell.length_c   1.000
_cell.angle_alpha   90.00
_cell.angle_beta   90.00
_cell.angle_gamma   90.00
#
_symmetry.space_group_name_H-M   'P 1'
#
loop_
_entity.id
_entity.type
_entity.pdbx_description
1 polymer ?
#
loop_
_entity_poly.entity_id
_entity_poly.type
_entity_poly.pdbx_seq_one_letter_code
_entity_poly.pdbx_strand_id
1 'polypeptide(L)'
;MVVYESLWGSTAAVAREIAAGIGPSTRVAHTGEVAPDDVVGLDLLVVGSPVHGMTLPTEESLTSVAHRVVVPGEVPADLEQPLMRDWLCALPEGAVRAAAFDTRVRGFMGRGGTSTIERILRSRRCQLVTRGEGFIVSSQRAVHDPGVKLEEGELARAHAWGEGLRRLA
;
A
#
# COMPACT_ATOMS: atom_id res chain seq x y z
N MET A 1 0.47 10.79 7.74
CA MET A 1 -0.62 10.32 6.83
C MET A 1 -0.24 8.97 6.24
N VAL A 2 -1.20 8.07 6.04
CA VAL A 2 -1.01 6.81 5.31
C VAL A 2 -1.85 6.85 4.03
N VAL A 3 -1.21 6.71 2.86
CA VAL A 3 -1.86 6.68 1.54
C VAL A 3 -1.68 5.30 0.92
N TYR A 4 -2.74 4.73 0.36
CA TYR A 4 -2.70 3.37 -0.18
C TYR A 4 -3.46 3.23 -1.49
N GLU A 5 -3.08 2.23 -2.27
CA GLU A 5 -3.85 1.61 -3.34
C GLU A 5 -4.25 0.20 -2.89
N SER A 6 -5.48 -0.23 -3.16
CA SER A 6 -5.93 -1.55 -2.72
C SER A 6 -6.99 -2.13 -3.65
N LEU A 7 -6.67 -3.24 -4.31
CA LEU A 7 -7.58 -3.88 -5.26
C LEU A 7 -8.68 -4.70 -4.58
N TRP A 8 -8.37 -5.40 -3.47
CA TRP A 8 -9.29 -6.32 -2.78
C TRP A 8 -9.33 -6.11 -1.27
N GLY A 9 -8.93 -4.95 -0.77
CA GLY A 9 -9.04 -4.58 0.64
C GLY A 9 -7.86 -4.95 1.55
N SER A 10 -6.98 -5.89 1.17
CA SER A 10 -5.87 -6.30 2.05
C SER A 10 -4.89 -5.17 2.34
N THR A 11 -4.50 -4.39 1.33
CA THR A 11 -3.61 -3.23 1.53
C THR A 11 -4.28 -2.14 2.37
N ALA A 12 -5.58 -1.92 2.17
CA ALA A 12 -6.37 -1.00 2.97
C ALA A 12 -6.42 -1.41 4.45
N ALA A 13 -6.57 -2.72 4.74
CA ALA A 13 -6.56 -3.23 6.11
C ALA A 13 -5.20 -3.00 6.78
N VAL A 14 -4.10 -3.30 6.09
CA VAL A 14 -2.73 -3.02 6.56
C VAL A 14 -2.53 -1.52 6.80
N ALA A 15 -2.99 -0.66 5.88
CA ALA A 15 -2.87 0.80 6.01
C ALA A 15 -3.55 1.32 7.29
N ARG A 16 -4.73 0.79 7.63
CA ARG A 16 -5.45 1.17 8.85
C ARG A 16 -4.71 0.75 10.11
N GLU A 17 -4.16 -0.45 10.14
CA GLU A 17 -3.38 -0.94 11.29
C GLU A 17 -2.07 -0.17 11.47
N ILE A 18 -1.37 0.15 10.39
CA ILE A 18 -0.19 1.01 10.44
C ILE A 18 -0.56 2.37 11.04
N ALA A 19 -1.64 2.99 10.56
CA ALA A 19 -2.09 4.28 11.06
C ALA A 19 -2.49 4.22 12.54
N ALA A 20 -3.20 3.17 12.97
CA ALA A 20 -3.53 2.95 14.37
C ALA A 20 -2.28 2.85 15.26
N GLY A 21 -1.23 2.16 14.79
CA GLY A 21 0.06 2.08 15.47
C GLY A 21 0.81 3.41 15.53
N ILE A 22 0.75 4.24 14.47
CA ILE A 22 1.33 5.59 14.48
C ILE A 22 0.60 6.49 15.49
N GLY A 23 -0.74 6.44 15.49
CA GLY A 23 -1.52 7.18 16.47
C GLY A 23 -2.88 7.65 15.94
N PRO A 24 -3.79 8.05 16.85
CA PRO A 24 -5.20 8.30 16.52
C PRO A 24 -5.45 9.49 15.60
N SER A 25 -4.49 10.40 15.46
CA SER A 25 -4.57 11.54 14.53
C SER A 25 -4.08 11.22 13.13
N THR A 26 -3.65 9.99 12.86
CA THR A 26 -3.11 9.60 11.57
C THR A 26 -4.22 9.40 10.55
N ARG A 27 -4.27 10.27 9.54
CA ARG A 27 -5.20 10.11 8.41
C ARG A 27 -4.82 8.92 7.56
N VAL A 28 -5.81 8.14 7.16
CA VAL A 28 -5.70 7.04 6.19
C VAL A 28 -6.59 7.37 5.00
N ALA A 29 -6.06 7.26 3.79
CA ALA A 29 -6.82 7.55 2.58
C ALA A 29 -6.29 6.72 1.40
N HIS A 30 -7.14 6.40 0.43
CA HIS A 30 -6.67 5.83 -0.83
C HIS A 30 -6.22 6.94 -1.80
N THR A 31 -5.50 6.56 -2.85
CA THR A 31 -4.92 7.48 -3.84
C THR A 31 -5.92 8.43 -4.50
N GLY A 32 -7.21 8.08 -4.58
CA GLY A 32 -8.26 8.94 -5.13
C GLY A 32 -8.84 9.95 -4.14
N GLU A 33 -8.51 9.86 -2.84
CA GLU A 33 -9.01 10.76 -1.78
C GLU A 33 -8.00 11.85 -1.38
N VAL A 34 -6.78 11.77 -1.89
CA VAL A 34 -5.67 12.67 -1.52
C VAL A 34 -4.93 13.12 -2.75
N ALA A 35 -4.89 14.42 -3.00
CA ALA A 35 -4.05 14.96 -4.05
C ALA A 35 -2.56 14.83 -3.66
N PRO A 36 -1.65 14.61 -4.63
CA PRO A 36 -0.22 14.56 -4.35
C PRO A 36 0.33 15.79 -3.62
N ASP A 37 -0.23 16.96 -3.85
CA ASP A 37 0.18 18.21 -3.20
C ASP A 37 -0.22 18.29 -1.70
N ASP A 38 -1.20 17.50 -1.27
CA ASP A 38 -1.66 17.46 0.13
C ASP A 38 -0.60 16.88 1.10
N VAL A 39 0.51 16.35 0.57
CA VAL A 39 1.60 15.83 1.41
C VAL A 39 2.56 16.91 1.91
N VAL A 40 2.44 18.13 1.39
CA VAL A 40 3.32 19.22 1.80
C VAL A 40 3.08 19.58 3.25
N GLY A 41 4.16 19.58 4.03
CA GLY A 41 4.10 19.90 5.47
C GLY A 41 3.74 18.71 6.37
N LEU A 42 3.64 17.51 5.85
CA LEU A 42 3.49 16.30 6.68
C LEU A 42 4.80 15.96 7.40
N ASP A 43 4.68 15.56 8.66
CA ASP A 43 5.81 14.99 9.43
C ASP A 43 6.25 13.64 8.87
N LEU A 44 5.28 12.82 8.46
CA LEU A 44 5.50 11.49 7.90
C LEU A 44 4.44 11.12 6.86
N LEU A 45 4.90 10.71 5.70
CA LEU A 45 4.10 10.07 4.64
C LEU A 45 4.40 8.58 4.61
N VAL A 46 3.40 7.73 4.81
CA VAL A 46 3.52 6.28 4.60
C VAL A 46 2.71 5.90 3.37
N VAL A 47 3.32 5.18 2.44
CA VAL A 47 2.65 4.80 1.19
C VAL A 47 2.69 3.30 0.96
N GLY A 48 1.58 2.75 0.49
CA GLY A 48 1.44 1.31 0.28
C GLY A 48 0.62 0.92 -0.93
N SER A 49 1.00 -0.22 -1.54
CA SER A 49 0.34 -0.76 -2.73
C SER A 49 0.42 -2.29 -2.73
N PRO A 50 -0.52 -3.00 -3.37
CA PRO A 50 -0.36 -4.43 -3.59
C PRO A 50 0.77 -4.70 -4.60
N VAL A 51 1.43 -5.85 -4.45
CA VAL A 51 2.33 -6.35 -5.49
C VAL A 51 1.51 -7.11 -6.52
N HIS A 52 1.59 -6.69 -7.77
CA HIS A 52 0.97 -7.36 -8.90
C HIS A 52 2.00 -7.54 -10.02
N GLY A 53 2.22 -8.79 -10.45
CA GLY A 53 3.23 -9.07 -11.48
C GLY A 53 4.65 -8.66 -11.09
N MET A 54 5.07 -8.84 -9.83
CA MET A 54 6.39 -8.51 -9.27
C MET A 54 6.69 -6.98 -9.20
N THR A 55 5.68 -6.14 -9.35
CA THR A 55 5.81 -4.67 -9.27
C THR A 55 4.53 -4.06 -8.70
N LEU A 56 4.40 -2.74 -8.73
CA LEU A 56 3.13 -2.06 -8.47
C LEU A 56 2.15 -2.33 -9.62
N PRO A 57 0.84 -2.27 -9.39
CA PRO A 57 -0.16 -2.34 -10.45
C PRO A 57 0.15 -1.38 -11.60
N THR A 58 -0.18 -1.80 -12.81
CA THR A 58 -0.11 -1.02 -14.05
C THR A 58 -1.45 -1.12 -14.77
N GLU A 59 -1.76 -0.19 -15.66
CA GLU A 59 -2.99 -0.25 -16.46
C GLU A 59 -3.15 -1.58 -17.19
N GLU A 60 -2.05 -2.12 -17.75
CA GLU A 60 -2.05 -3.42 -18.42
C GLU A 60 -2.40 -4.56 -17.46
N SER A 61 -1.82 -4.55 -16.25
CA SER A 61 -2.11 -5.56 -15.24
C SER A 61 -3.55 -5.46 -14.72
N LEU A 62 -4.09 -4.23 -14.57
CA LEU A 62 -5.49 -4.01 -14.17
C LEU A 62 -6.46 -4.42 -15.27
N THR A 63 -6.14 -4.24 -16.54
CA THR A 63 -6.92 -4.76 -17.66
C THR A 63 -7.07 -6.27 -17.55
N SER A 64 -6.01 -6.99 -17.23
CA SER A 64 -6.05 -8.45 -17.01
C SER A 64 -6.94 -8.82 -15.81
N VAL A 65 -6.94 -8.01 -14.75
CA VAL A 65 -7.82 -8.19 -13.58
C VAL A 65 -9.29 -7.94 -13.96
N ALA A 66 -9.56 -6.88 -14.73
CA ALA A 66 -10.93 -6.51 -15.17
C ALA A 66 -11.59 -7.61 -16.03
N HIS A 67 -10.81 -8.31 -16.84
CA HIS A 67 -11.31 -9.40 -17.68
C HIS A 67 -11.40 -10.76 -16.97
N ARG A 68 -11.03 -10.82 -15.70
CA ARG A 68 -11.10 -12.05 -14.92
C ARG A 68 -12.55 -12.39 -14.58
N VAL A 69 -12.91 -13.66 -14.76
CA VAL A 69 -14.22 -14.17 -14.33
C VAL A 69 -14.30 -14.10 -12.80
N VAL A 70 -15.24 -13.31 -12.30
CA VAL A 70 -15.53 -13.23 -10.85
C VAL A 70 -16.33 -14.47 -10.46
N VAL A 71 -15.85 -15.19 -9.45
CA VAL A 71 -16.57 -16.37 -8.93
C VAL A 71 -17.65 -15.90 -7.94
N PRO A 72 -18.84 -16.55 -7.88
CA PRO A 72 -19.85 -16.21 -6.90
C PRO A 72 -19.30 -16.15 -5.46
N GLY A 73 -19.51 -15.02 -4.75
CA GLY A 73 -18.99 -14.79 -3.40
C GLY A 73 -17.60 -14.12 -3.36
N GLU A 74 -16.99 -13.85 -4.51
CA GLU A 74 -15.73 -13.11 -4.59
C GLU A 74 -15.99 -11.59 -4.64
N VAL A 75 -15.23 -10.80 -3.87
CA VAL A 75 -15.29 -9.33 -3.96
C VAL A 75 -14.65 -8.90 -5.27
N PRO A 76 -15.34 -8.08 -6.09
CA PRO A 76 -14.73 -7.51 -7.28
C PRO A 76 -13.55 -6.62 -6.90
N ALA A 77 -12.55 -6.55 -7.79
CA ALA A 77 -11.44 -5.65 -7.61
C ALA A 77 -11.91 -4.19 -7.75
N ASP A 78 -11.43 -3.33 -6.87
CA ASP A 78 -11.58 -1.88 -7.02
C ASP A 78 -10.53 -1.39 -8.02
N LEU A 79 -11.00 -1.01 -9.21
CA LEU A 79 -10.16 -0.56 -10.32
C LEU A 79 -10.31 0.94 -10.61
N GLU A 80 -11.12 1.65 -9.81
CA GLU A 80 -11.42 3.08 -10.03
C GLU A 80 -10.39 4.00 -9.36
N GLN A 81 -9.56 3.47 -8.45
CA GLN A 81 -8.54 4.24 -7.76
C GLN A 81 -7.39 4.60 -8.71
N PRO A 82 -6.86 5.84 -8.63
CA PRO A 82 -5.62 6.18 -9.31
C PRO A 82 -4.48 5.22 -8.92
N LEU A 83 -3.67 4.82 -9.88
CA LEU A 83 -2.52 3.96 -9.63
C LEU A 83 -1.54 4.63 -8.65
N MET A 84 -1.07 3.90 -7.66
CA MET A 84 -0.05 4.39 -6.73
C MET A 84 1.20 4.88 -7.45
N ARG A 85 1.57 4.25 -8.56
CA ARG A 85 2.71 4.66 -9.37
C ARG A 85 2.56 6.09 -9.87
N ASP A 86 1.40 6.42 -10.45
CA ASP A 86 1.13 7.73 -11.04
C ASP A 86 0.99 8.79 -9.97
N TRP A 87 0.32 8.44 -8.86
CA TRP A 87 0.19 9.29 -7.69
C TRP A 87 1.57 9.66 -7.11
N LEU A 88 2.47 8.68 -6.96
CA LEU A 88 3.85 8.90 -6.49
C LEU A 88 4.66 9.76 -7.47
N CYS A 89 4.49 9.53 -8.78
CA CYS A 89 5.18 10.33 -9.80
C CYS A 89 4.70 11.78 -9.85
N ALA A 90 3.51 12.06 -9.38
CA ALA A 90 2.94 13.40 -9.28
C ALA A 90 3.29 14.13 -7.97
N LEU A 91 3.94 13.46 -7.00
CA LEU A 91 4.36 14.12 -5.76
C LEU A 91 5.24 15.33 -6.03
N PRO A 92 5.06 16.43 -5.30
CA PRO A 92 5.99 17.56 -5.37
C PRO A 92 7.39 17.12 -4.91
N GLU A 93 8.42 17.73 -5.49
CA GLU A 93 9.77 17.52 -4.99
C GLU A 93 9.96 18.16 -3.63
N GLY A 94 10.46 17.42 -2.67
CA GLY A 94 10.72 17.96 -1.35
C GLY A 94 11.04 16.90 -0.31
N ALA A 95 11.56 17.35 0.81
CA ALA A 95 12.04 16.50 1.88
C ALA A 95 10.90 16.07 2.84
N VAL A 96 9.87 15.40 2.31
CA VAL A 96 8.91 14.71 3.18
C VAL A 96 9.59 13.44 3.70
N ARG A 97 9.49 13.20 5.01
CA ARG A 97 9.92 11.93 5.62
C ARG A 97 8.92 10.86 5.20
N ALA A 98 9.41 9.74 4.69
CA ALA A 98 8.53 8.73 4.09
C ALA A 98 8.91 7.30 4.47
N ALA A 99 7.91 6.42 4.47
CA ALA A 99 8.06 4.97 4.57
C ALA A 99 7.20 4.27 3.53
N ALA A 100 7.60 3.07 3.11
CA ALA A 100 6.91 2.28 2.10
C ALA A 100 6.45 0.95 2.69
N PHE A 101 5.27 0.47 2.28
CA PHE A 101 4.86 -0.90 2.53
C PHE A 101 4.21 -1.52 1.30
N ASP A 102 4.12 -2.83 1.26
CA ASP A 102 3.32 -3.52 0.25
C ASP A 102 2.58 -4.73 0.85
N THR A 103 1.59 -5.20 0.13
CA THR A 103 0.98 -6.51 0.37
C THR A 103 1.35 -7.46 -0.77
N ARG A 104 1.83 -8.64 -0.42
CA ARG A 104 2.43 -9.57 -1.38
C ARG A 104 2.17 -11.03 -1.04
N VAL A 105 2.17 -11.89 -2.05
CA VAL A 105 2.24 -13.34 -1.85
C VAL A 105 3.66 -13.75 -1.42
N ARG A 106 3.79 -14.89 -0.73
CA ARG A 106 5.11 -15.44 -0.38
C ARG A 106 5.94 -15.79 -1.62
N GLY A 107 7.25 -15.67 -1.48
CA GLY A 107 8.20 -16.10 -2.48
C GLY A 107 8.65 -15.03 -3.47
N PHE A 108 9.24 -15.46 -4.57
CA PHE A 108 9.87 -14.57 -5.56
C PHE A 108 8.85 -13.64 -6.24
N MET A 109 7.68 -14.15 -6.56
CA MET A 109 6.61 -13.41 -7.24
C MET A 109 6.06 -12.23 -6.41
N GLY A 110 6.24 -12.25 -5.10
CA GLY A 110 5.82 -11.17 -4.20
C GLY A 110 6.85 -10.06 -4.01
N ARG A 111 7.99 -10.09 -4.70
CA ARG A 111 9.04 -9.08 -4.52
C ARG A 111 8.82 -7.88 -5.43
N GLY A 112 9.31 -6.72 -5.01
CA GLY A 112 9.47 -5.54 -5.86
C GLY A 112 8.56 -4.35 -5.54
N GLY A 113 7.46 -4.52 -4.80
CA GLY A 113 6.56 -3.42 -4.45
C GLY A 113 7.26 -2.30 -3.67
N THR A 114 7.71 -2.60 -2.46
CA THR A 114 8.39 -1.60 -1.62
C THR A 114 9.60 -0.97 -2.31
N SER A 115 10.44 -1.75 -3.00
CA SER A 115 11.62 -1.23 -3.69
C SER A 115 11.25 -0.27 -4.83
N THR A 116 10.14 -0.51 -5.51
CA THR A 116 9.64 0.41 -6.55
C THR A 116 9.12 1.70 -5.91
N ILE A 117 8.34 1.62 -4.83
CA ILE A 117 7.87 2.80 -4.08
C ILE A 117 9.07 3.61 -3.58
N GLU A 118 10.00 2.97 -2.90
CA GLU A 118 11.21 3.64 -2.36
C GLU A 118 12.03 4.34 -3.43
N ARG A 119 12.18 3.71 -4.61
CA ARG A 119 12.90 4.31 -5.74
C ARG A 119 12.21 5.58 -6.23
N ILE A 120 10.87 5.58 -6.34
CA ILE A 120 10.12 6.77 -6.76
C ILE A 120 10.19 7.84 -5.67
N LEU A 121 9.99 7.50 -4.38
CA LEU A 121 10.12 8.45 -3.28
C LEU A 121 11.50 9.13 -3.26
N ARG A 122 12.58 8.38 -3.46
CA ARG A 122 13.94 8.96 -3.55
C ARG A 122 14.08 9.89 -4.76
N SER A 123 13.49 9.55 -5.91
CA SER A 123 13.50 10.44 -7.09
C SER A 123 12.76 11.75 -6.85
N ARG A 124 11.79 11.74 -5.93
CA ARG A 124 11.06 12.94 -5.45
C ARG A 124 11.73 13.60 -4.25
N ARG A 125 12.96 13.23 -3.91
CA ARG A 125 13.75 13.77 -2.80
C ARG A 125 13.11 13.54 -1.42
N CYS A 126 12.20 12.57 -1.28
CA CYS A 126 11.69 12.17 0.02
C CYS A 126 12.77 11.46 0.84
N GLN A 127 12.79 11.73 2.15
CA GLN A 127 13.71 11.08 3.08
C GLN A 127 13.08 9.79 3.62
N LEU A 128 13.60 8.65 3.20
CA LEU A 128 13.14 7.37 3.76
C LEU A 128 13.61 7.22 5.21
N VAL A 129 12.66 7.02 6.13
CA VAL A 129 12.93 6.89 7.57
C VAL A 129 13.29 5.47 7.97
N THR A 130 12.90 4.48 7.16
CA THR A 130 13.21 3.06 7.35
C THR A 130 13.15 2.33 6.02
N ARG A 131 13.60 1.07 6.01
CA ARG A 131 13.38 0.16 4.90
C ARG A 131 11.90 -0.20 4.79
N GLY A 132 11.40 -0.35 3.58
CA GLY A 132 10.02 -0.74 3.33
C GLY A 132 9.67 -2.13 3.88
N GLU A 133 8.42 -2.29 4.34
CA GLU A 133 7.91 -3.50 4.95
C GLU A 133 6.90 -4.20 4.03
N GLY A 134 6.92 -5.53 3.96
CA GLY A 134 6.00 -6.32 3.16
C GLY A 134 5.10 -7.19 4.03
N PHE A 135 3.80 -7.16 3.77
CA PHE A 135 2.78 -7.92 4.49
C PHE A 135 2.24 -9.05 3.61
N ILE A 136 2.15 -10.24 4.17
CA ILE A 136 1.89 -11.44 3.40
C ILE A 136 0.39 -11.67 3.24
N VAL A 137 -0.04 -11.81 2.00
CA VAL A 137 -1.40 -12.25 1.65
C VAL A 137 -1.40 -13.72 1.28
N SER A 138 -2.46 -14.44 1.64
CA SER A 138 -2.68 -15.80 1.21
C SER A 138 -2.90 -15.84 -0.31
N SER A 139 -2.27 -16.77 -0.99
CA SER A 139 -2.53 -17.06 -2.40
C SER A 139 -3.82 -17.86 -2.62
N GLN A 140 -4.38 -18.43 -1.54
CA GLN A 140 -5.62 -19.21 -1.64
C GLN A 140 -6.79 -18.26 -1.86
N ARG A 141 -7.60 -18.58 -2.89
CA ARG A 141 -8.91 -17.94 -3.10
C ARG A 141 -9.83 -18.38 -1.97
N ALA A 142 -9.99 -17.55 -0.95
CA ALA A 142 -11.00 -17.79 0.05
C ALA A 142 -12.38 -17.54 -0.60
N VAL A 143 -13.12 -18.60 -0.87
CA VAL A 143 -14.45 -18.56 -1.51
C VAL A 143 -15.50 -17.88 -0.59
N HIS A 144 -15.18 -17.65 0.68
CA HIS A 144 -16.12 -17.19 1.69
C HIS A 144 -15.72 -15.92 2.46
N ASP A 145 -14.54 -15.35 2.20
CA ASP A 145 -14.12 -14.12 2.87
C ASP A 145 -13.89 -13.01 1.84
N PRO A 146 -14.80 -12.03 1.79
CA PRO A 146 -14.73 -10.96 0.82
C PRO A 146 -13.60 -9.98 1.18
N GLY A 147 -12.45 -10.13 0.60
CA GLY A 147 -11.51 -9.03 0.46
C GLY A 147 -10.21 -9.12 1.25
N VAL A 148 -10.18 -9.46 2.52
CA VAL A 148 -8.93 -9.46 3.30
C VAL A 148 -8.31 -10.86 3.31
N LYS A 149 -7.21 -11.03 2.58
CA LYS A 149 -6.49 -12.32 2.45
C LYS A 149 -5.14 -12.30 3.17
N LEU A 150 -5.01 -11.54 4.23
CA LEU A 150 -3.78 -11.47 5.01
C LEU A 150 -3.56 -12.77 5.78
N GLU A 151 -2.31 -13.20 5.88
CA GLU A 151 -1.94 -14.30 6.75
C GLU A 151 -2.12 -13.92 8.22
N GLU A 152 -2.25 -14.93 9.08
CA GLU A 152 -2.41 -14.74 10.51
C GLU A 152 -1.23 -13.94 11.10
N GLY A 153 -1.54 -12.98 11.96
CA GLY A 153 -0.55 -12.11 12.61
C GLY A 153 -0.09 -10.90 11.78
N GLU A 154 -0.39 -10.82 10.48
CA GLU A 154 0.08 -9.72 9.65
C GLU A 154 -0.51 -8.36 10.05
N LEU A 155 -1.76 -8.30 10.51
CA LEU A 155 -2.36 -7.06 11.03
C LEU A 155 -1.67 -6.59 12.32
N ALA A 156 -1.40 -7.51 13.25
CA ALA A 156 -0.66 -7.19 14.47
C ALA A 156 0.77 -6.70 14.15
N ARG A 157 1.41 -7.31 13.15
CA ARG A 157 2.73 -6.89 12.67
C ARG A 157 2.68 -5.50 12.03
N ALA A 158 1.61 -5.19 11.28
CA ALA A 158 1.40 -3.87 10.70
C ALA A 158 1.22 -2.80 11.78
N HIS A 159 0.46 -3.09 12.82
CA HIS A 159 0.29 -2.22 13.97
C HIS A 159 1.63 -1.94 14.67
N ALA A 160 2.39 -2.99 14.99
CA ALA A 160 3.70 -2.88 15.64
C ALA A 160 4.71 -2.09 14.78
N TRP A 161 4.68 -2.25 13.46
CA TRP A 161 5.48 -1.46 12.54
C TRP A 161 5.09 0.02 12.57
N GLY A 162 3.77 0.33 12.63
CA GLY A 162 3.26 1.68 12.83
C GLY A 162 3.76 2.33 14.11
N GLU A 163 3.77 1.60 15.24
CA GLU A 163 4.36 2.08 16.49
C GLU A 163 5.87 2.37 16.34
N GLY A 164 6.58 1.55 15.55
CA GLY A 164 7.96 1.81 15.18
C GLY A 164 8.14 3.11 14.42
N LEU A 165 7.30 3.37 13.42
CA LEU A 165 7.31 4.59 12.63
C LEU A 165 7.03 5.85 13.47
N ARG A 166 6.12 5.78 14.44
CA ARG A 166 5.85 6.89 15.37
C ARG A 166 7.10 7.36 16.11
N ARG A 167 8.01 6.43 16.43
CA ARG A 167 9.28 6.79 17.10
C ARG A 167 10.31 7.41 16.17
N LEU A 168 10.11 7.26 14.86
CA LEU A 168 10.97 7.80 13.81
C LEU A 168 10.41 9.10 13.19
N ALA A 169 9.14 9.45 13.49
CA ALA A 169 8.43 10.61 12.93
C ALA A 169 8.80 11.96 13.59
#